data_87974acec221dc31fbd2b3d8cafd3f72
#
_entry.id   87974acec221dc31fbd2b3d8cafd3f72
#
_cell.length_a   1.000
_cell.length_b   1.000
_cell.length_c   1.000
_cell.angle_alpha   90.00
_cell.angle_beta   90.00
_cell.angle_gamma   90.00
#
_symmetry.space_group_name_H-M   'P 1'
#
loop_
_entity.id
_entity.type
_entity.pdbx_description
1 polymer ?
#
loop_
_entity_poly.entity_id
_entity_poly.type
_entity_poly.pdbx_seq_one_letter_code
_entity_poly.pdbx_strand_id
1 'polypeptide(L)'
;LAELSGFGISATGQIDTKEGVVSGTAGHIANWIQTPIAQIFKDSYHLPVSVVNDADCALMGECWLGAARGYRDVVMVTIGTGIGGGILTEGRLLTGVRGIAGELGHFPIRADGELCSCGNRGCYEKYASTTALVNMVRDRADELVPDISADHIDGQLIFNRVSQGDTALRSVVSEWITSITLGLVGLIHIFNPQLVLIGGGVSQQEDLFIEPLRKQIFSYTMPGFCKDLIIKSAQLGNNAGLLGAVAYLKNLF
;
A
#
# COMPACT_ATOMS: atom_id res chain seq x y z
N LEU A 1 -6.74 -28.24 18.37
CA LEU A 1 -5.72 -28.17 17.28
C LEU A 1 -5.92 -29.24 16.21
N ALA A 2 -6.68 -30.33 16.48
CA ALA A 2 -6.90 -31.41 15.51
C ALA A 2 -7.61 -30.97 14.19
N GLU A 3 -8.19 -29.78 14.17
CA GLU A 3 -8.90 -29.21 13.01
C GLU A 3 -8.08 -28.16 12.24
N LEU A 4 -6.90 -27.76 12.75
CA LEU A 4 -6.06 -26.76 12.11
C LEU A 4 -5.13 -27.42 11.07
N SER A 5 -5.09 -26.87 9.87
CA SER A 5 -4.25 -27.36 8.76
C SER A 5 -2.92 -26.58 8.60
N GLY A 6 -2.75 -25.45 9.28
CA GLY A 6 -1.54 -24.63 9.21
C GLY A 6 -1.78 -23.18 9.65
N PHE A 7 -0.73 -22.38 9.57
CA PHE A 7 -0.70 -20.95 9.90
C PHE A 7 -0.28 -20.10 8.71
N GLY A 8 -1.14 -19.21 8.25
CA GLY A 8 -0.79 -18.11 7.35
C GLY A 8 -0.56 -16.86 8.18
N ILE A 9 0.59 -16.24 8.06
CA ILE A 9 1.00 -15.08 8.86
C ILE A 9 1.27 -13.90 7.94
N SER A 10 0.54 -12.80 8.18
CA SER A 10 0.77 -11.50 7.59
C SER A 10 1.69 -10.72 8.52
N ALA A 11 2.87 -10.33 8.05
CA ALA A 11 3.89 -9.68 8.87
C ALA A 11 4.41 -8.40 8.20
N THR A 12 4.64 -7.37 9.01
CA THR A 12 5.23 -6.12 8.53
C THR A 12 6.73 -6.27 8.28
N GLY A 13 7.25 -5.52 7.30
CA GLY A 13 8.67 -5.51 6.91
C GLY A 13 8.98 -6.42 5.73
N GLN A 14 10.26 -6.49 5.40
CA GLN A 14 10.74 -7.34 4.32
C GLN A 14 10.81 -8.80 4.82
N ILE A 15 10.02 -9.66 4.22
CA ILE A 15 9.92 -11.07 4.64
C ILE A 15 10.60 -11.95 3.59
N ASP A 16 11.62 -12.70 4.00
CA ASP A 16 12.07 -13.83 3.22
C ASP A 16 11.00 -14.92 3.29
N THR A 17 10.16 -15.00 2.27
CA THR A 17 9.01 -15.91 2.26
C THR A 17 9.39 -17.38 2.18
N LYS A 18 10.63 -17.73 1.74
CA LYS A 18 11.11 -19.10 1.67
C LYS A 18 11.50 -19.62 3.06
N GLU A 19 12.19 -18.78 3.82
CA GLU A 19 12.66 -19.11 5.17
C GLU A 19 11.63 -18.71 6.25
N GLY A 20 10.71 -17.79 5.94
CA GLY A 20 9.74 -17.24 6.90
C GLY A 20 10.41 -16.37 7.98
N VAL A 21 11.42 -15.58 7.57
CA VAL A 21 12.26 -14.75 8.44
C VAL A 21 12.10 -13.28 8.04
N VAL A 22 12.11 -12.39 9.03
CA VAL A 22 12.16 -10.93 8.78
C VAL A 22 13.56 -10.56 8.34
N SER A 23 13.75 -10.20 7.08
CA SER A 23 15.07 -9.85 6.51
C SER A 23 15.39 -8.35 6.58
N GLY A 24 14.37 -7.49 6.74
CA GLY A 24 14.53 -6.04 6.86
C GLY A 24 13.25 -5.37 7.34
N THR A 25 13.38 -4.14 7.82
CA THR A 25 12.24 -3.34 8.31
C THR A 25 12.54 -1.85 8.24
N ALA A 26 11.50 -1.03 8.22
CA ALA A 26 11.57 0.43 8.37
C ALA A 26 11.79 0.89 9.84
N GLY A 27 12.02 -0.03 10.79
CA GLY A 27 12.42 0.32 12.15
C GLY A 27 11.30 0.50 13.19
N HIS A 28 10.08 0.04 12.88
CA HIS A 28 8.93 0.24 13.79
C HIS A 28 8.86 -0.73 14.96
N ILE A 29 9.53 -1.90 14.87
CA ILE A 29 9.54 -2.93 15.93
C ILE A 29 10.99 -3.21 16.32
N ALA A 30 11.29 -3.05 17.60
CA ALA A 30 12.61 -3.36 18.14
C ALA A 30 12.93 -4.85 18.02
N ASN A 31 14.16 -5.19 17.62
CA ASN A 31 14.63 -6.56 17.47
C ASN A 31 13.82 -7.42 16.47
N TRP A 32 13.13 -6.77 15.53
CA TRP A 32 12.28 -7.46 14.56
C TRP A 32 13.09 -8.16 13.46
N ILE A 33 14.18 -7.55 13.00
CA ILE A 33 15.07 -8.12 11.98
C ILE A 33 15.67 -9.45 12.47
N GLN A 34 15.72 -10.45 11.60
CA GLN A 34 16.17 -11.82 11.84
C GLN A 34 15.22 -12.63 12.75
N THR A 35 14.00 -12.15 12.99
CA THR A 35 13.01 -12.95 13.72
C THR A 35 12.57 -14.13 12.84
N PRO A 36 12.78 -15.39 13.26
CA PRO A 36 12.45 -16.59 12.49
C PRO A 36 10.98 -17.00 12.72
N ILE A 37 10.03 -16.20 12.23
CA ILE A 37 8.60 -16.35 12.53
C ILE A 37 8.10 -17.75 12.20
N ALA A 38 8.42 -18.25 10.99
CA ALA A 38 7.96 -19.56 10.57
C ALA A 38 8.49 -20.68 11.48
N GLN A 39 9.76 -20.60 11.92
CA GLN A 39 10.37 -21.60 12.79
C GLN A 39 9.70 -21.60 14.17
N ILE A 40 9.46 -20.42 14.75
CA ILE A 40 8.79 -20.28 16.06
C ILE A 40 7.44 -20.99 16.06
N PHE A 41 6.64 -20.80 15.03
CA PHE A 41 5.31 -21.43 14.93
C PHE A 41 5.43 -22.92 14.61
N LYS A 42 6.34 -23.35 13.74
CA LYS A 42 6.58 -24.76 13.44
C LYS A 42 7.00 -25.57 14.66
N ASP A 43 7.88 -25.01 15.49
CA ASP A 43 8.37 -25.66 16.72
C ASP A 43 7.27 -25.77 17.76
N SER A 44 6.38 -24.76 17.85
CA SER A 44 5.32 -24.73 18.84
C SER A 44 4.12 -25.62 18.48
N TYR A 45 3.80 -25.74 17.18
CA TYR A 45 2.53 -26.32 16.75
C TYR A 45 2.67 -27.52 15.81
N HIS A 46 3.86 -27.76 15.25
CA HIS A 46 4.16 -28.84 14.30
C HIS A 46 3.22 -28.87 13.08
N LEU A 47 2.83 -27.67 12.59
CA LEU A 47 1.95 -27.47 11.44
C LEU A 47 2.65 -26.67 10.34
N PRO A 48 2.20 -26.77 9.08
CA PRO A 48 2.67 -25.91 7.99
C PRO A 48 2.52 -24.43 8.34
N VAL A 49 3.54 -23.62 8.02
CA VAL A 49 3.54 -22.18 8.27
C VAL A 49 4.01 -21.45 7.01
N SER A 50 3.29 -20.42 6.61
CA SER A 50 3.72 -19.43 5.63
C SER A 50 3.75 -18.05 6.24
N VAL A 51 4.76 -17.25 5.91
CA VAL A 51 4.90 -15.85 6.36
C VAL A 51 5.09 -14.98 5.14
N VAL A 52 4.28 -13.94 5.01
CA VAL A 52 4.25 -13.05 3.85
C VAL A 52 4.13 -11.61 4.32
N ASN A 53 4.65 -10.65 3.55
CA ASN A 53 4.49 -9.23 3.82
C ASN A 53 3.00 -8.85 3.90
N ASP A 54 2.66 -7.86 4.73
CA ASP A 54 1.28 -7.44 5.00
C ASP A 54 0.58 -6.83 3.78
N ALA A 55 1.28 -6.06 2.95
CA ALA A 55 0.71 -5.51 1.73
C ALA A 55 0.52 -6.59 0.63
N ASP A 56 1.45 -7.53 0.52
CA ASP A 56 1.28 -8.70 -0.34
C ASP A 56 0.10 -9.56 0.11
N CYS A 57 -0.04 -9.80 1.41
CA CYS A 57 -1.22 -10.47 1.96
C CYS A 57 -2.50 -9.70 1.62
N ALA A 58 -2.51 -8.37 1.73
CA ALA A 58 -3.69 -7.59 1.39
C ALA A 58 -4.08 -7.77 -0.09
N LEU A 59 -3.12 -7.73 -1.01
CA LEU A 59 -3.36 -8.03 -2.43
C LEU A 59 -3.94 -9.44 -2.63
N MET A 60 -3.34 -10.45 -2.00
CA MET A 60 -3.80 -11.84 -2.12
C MET A 60 -5.23 -12.02 -1.59
N GLY A 61 -5.58 -11.33 -0.51
CA GLY A 61 -6.94 -11.30 0.03
C GLY A 61 -7.94 -10.72 -0.97
N GLU A 62 -7.61 -9.57 -1.55
CA GLU A 62 -8.41 -8.90 -2.58
C GLU A 62 -8.54 -9.74 -3.86
N CYS A 63 -7.51 -10.49 -4.24
CA CYS A 63 -7.58 -11.42 -5.37
C CYS A 63 -8.48 -12.63 -5.07
N TRP A 64 -8.51 -13.09 -3.83
CA TRP A 64 -9.34 -14.24 -3.45
C TRP A 64 -10.81 -13.87 -3.28
N LEU A 65 -11.11 -12.86 -2.46
CA LEU A 65 -12.48 -12.55 -1.99
C LEU A 65 -12.90 -11.10 -2.19
N GLY A 66 -12.05 -10.23 -2.74
CA GLY A 66 -12.28 -8.80 -2.85
C GLY A 66 -12.36 -8.27 -4.29
N ALA A 67 -11.97 -7.00 -4.44
CA ALA A 67 -12.10 -6.23 -5.67
C ALA A 67 -11.20 -6.69 -6.82
N ALA A 68 -10.13 -7.44 -6.53
CA ALA A 68 -9.21 -7.97 -7.52
C ALA A 68 -9.54 -9.40 -7.99
N ARG A 69 -10.67 -9.95 -7.56
CA ARG A 69 -11.09 -11.29 -7.96
C ARG A 69 -11.27 -11.40 -9.47
N GLY A 70 -10.59 -12.40 -10.08
CA GLY A 70 -10.64 -12.69 -11.51
C GLY A 70 -9.64 -11.91 -12.37
N TYR A 71 -8.90 -10.96 -11.80
CA TYR A 71 -7.79 -10.29 -12.47
C TYR A 71 -6.49 -11.08 -12.27
N ARG A 72 -5.62 -11.05 -13.29
CA ARG A 72 -4.35 -11.80 -13.27
C ARG A 72 -3.14 -10.88 -13.22
N ASP A 73 -3.30 -9.62 -13.61
CA ASP A 73 -2.26 -8.59 -13.64
C ASP A 73 -2.77 -7.38 -12.86
N VAL A 74 -2.31 -7.27 -11.61
CA VAL A 74 -2.81 -6.28 -10.64
C VAL A 74 -1.63 -5.59 -9.97
N VAL A 75 -1.70 -4.28 -9.87
CA VAL A 75 -0.86 -3.49 -8.98
C VAL A 75 -1.74 -2.96 -7.85
N MET A 76 -1.46 -3.35 -6.63
CA MET A 76 -2.12 -2.80 -5.46
C MET A 76 -1.18 -1.84 -4.73
N VAL A 77 -1.70 -0.67 -4.37
CA VAL A 77 -1.00 0.30 -3.52
C VAL A 77 -1.87 0.60 -2.32
N THR A 78 -1.33 0.41 -1.12
CA THR A 78 -1.99 0.77 0.14
C THR A 78 -1.46 2.11 0.62
N ILE A 79 -2.37 3.07 0.82
CA ILE A 79 -2.06 4.45 1.22
C ILE A 79 -2.52 4.65 2.67
N GLY A 80 -1.56 4.68 3.58
CA GLY A 80 -1.77 4.84 5.01
C GLY A 80 -0.69 5.72 5.62
N THR A 81 -0.21 5.39 6.81
CA THR A 81 0.96 6.04 7.44
C THR A 81 2.17 6.03 6.52
N GLY A 82 2.37 4.93 5.79
CA GLY A 82 3.31 4.80 4.70
C GLY A 82 2.62 4.38 3.39
N ILE A 83 3.43 3.93 2.44
CA ILE A 83 2.98 3.32 1.18
C ILE A 83 3.46 1.86 1.17
N GLY A 84 2.51 0.94 1.20
CA GLY A 84 2.76 -0.46 0.91
C GLY A 84 2.23 -0.83 -0.48
N GLY A 85 2.54 -2.03 -0.94
CA GLY A 85 1.95 -2.51 -2.17
C GLY A 85 2.34 -3.95 -2.48
N GLY A 86 1.69 -4.49 -3.49
CA GLY A 86 1.98 -5.82 -4.02
C GLY A 86 1.65 -5.86 -5.50
N ILE A 87 2.23 -6.79 -6.20
CA ILE A 87 2.09 -6.95 -7.64
C ILE A 87 1.72 -8.40 -7.94
N LEU A 88 0.62 -8.57 -8.66
CA LEU A 88 0.26 -9.84 -9.28
C LEU A 88 0.57 -9.74 -10.77
N THR A 89 1.28 -10.71 -11.32
CA THR A 89 1.52 -10.83 -12.76
C THR A 89 1.27 -12.26 -13.22
N GLU A 90 0.54 -12.41 -14.32
CA GLU A 90 0.09 -13.71 -14.82
C GLU A 90 -0.61 -14.59 -13.76
N GLY A 91 -1.27 -13.97 -12.79
CA GLY A 91 -1.95 -14.63 -11.68
C GLY A 91 -1.02 -15.10 -10.57
N ARG A 92 0.22 -14.63 -10.51
CA ARG A 92 1.21 -14.99 -9.47
C ARG A 92 1.74 -13.75 -8.77
N LEU A 93 1.88 -13.83 -7.46
CA LEU A 93 2.51 -12.78 -6.68
C LEU A 93 3.98 -12.61 -7.10
N LEU A 94 4.37 -11.37 -7.40
CA LEU A 94 5.75 -11.02 -7.72
C LEU A 94 6.56 -10.90 -6.42
N THR A 95 7.26 -11.95 -6.05
CA THR A 95 8.05 -11.99 -4.82
C THR A 95 9.53 -11.66 -5.02
N GLY A 96 10.02 -11.74 -6.25
CA GLY A 96 11.44 -11.58 -6.56
C GLY A 96 12.30 -12.76 -6.05
N VAL A 97 13.62 -12.59 -6.09
CA VAL A 97 14.56 -13.68 -5.79
C VAL A 97 14.57 -14.10 -4.32
N ARG A 98 14.27 -13.17 -3.42
CA ARG A 98 14.31 -13.36 -1.94
C ARG A 98 12.97 -13.16 -1.26
N GLY A 99 11.87 -13.00 -2.00
CA GLY A 99 10.55 -12.77 -1.42
C GLY A 99 10.28 -11.33 -0.97
N ILE A 100 11.13 -10.36 -1.35
CA ILE A 100 11.04 -8.97 -0.89
C ILE A 100 10.75 -7.96 -2.01
N ALA A 101 10.24 -8.40 -3.15
CA ALA A 101 9.75 -7.48 -4.18
C ALA A 101 8.46 -6.79 -3.73
N GLY A 102 8.10 -5.70 -4.37
CA GLY A 102 6.85 -5.00 -4.03
C GLY A 102 7.00 -3.83 -3.06
N GLU A 103 8.22 -3.42 -2.72
CA GLU A 103 8.51 -2.23 -1.89
C GLU A 103 8.16 -0.93 -2.64
N LEU A 104 6.87 -0.80 -3.02
CA LEU A 104 6.37 0.26 -3.89
C LEU A 104 6.46 1.67 -3.28
N GLY A 105 6.60 1.79 -1.96
CA GLY A 105 6.82 3.07 -1.29
C GLY A 105 8.21 3.65 -1.47
N HIS A 106 9.22 2.82 -1.85
CA HIS A 106 10.62 3.20 -1.73
C HIS A 106 11.34 3.47 -3.07
N PHE A 107 10.65 3.45 -4.21
CA PHE A 107 11.25 3.98 -5.44
C PHE A 107 11.18 5.52 -5.47
N PRO A 108 12.22 6.22 -5.96
CA PRO A 108 12.26 7.67 -5.94
C PRO A 108 11.35 8.26 -7.04
N ILE A 109 10.55 9.27 -6.68
CA ILE A 109 9.79 10.12 -7.61
C ILE A 109 10.35 11.53 -7.69
N ARG A 110 11.29 11.88 -6.79
CA ARG A 110 12.04 13.17 -6.82
C ARG A 110 13.52 12.90 -6.58
N ALA A 111 14.40 13.29 -7.53
CA ALA A 111 15.83 12.98 -7.48
C ALA A 111 16.52 13.52 -6.22
N ASP A 112 16.30 14.80 -5.87
CA ASP A 112 16.92 15.47 -4.71
C ASP A 112 15.90 15.68 -3.58
N GLY A 113 14.99 14.72 -3.39
CA GLY A 113 13.90 14.83 -2.46
C GLY A 113 14.27 14.56 -1.00
N GLU A 114 13.24 14.46 -0.14
CA GLU A 114 13.35 14.23 1.28
C GLU A 114 14.08 12.91 1.60
N LEU A 115 14.81 12.90 2.71
CA LEU A 115 15.41 11.68 3.24
C LEU A 115 14.32 10.71 3.72
N CYS A 116 14.37 9.49 3.24
CA CYS A 116 13.47 8.41 3.64
C CYS A 116 14.11 7.53 4.72
N SER A 117 13.27 6.90 5.55
CA SER A 117 13.69 5.93 6.57
C SER A 117 14.48 4.73 6.00
N CYS A 118 14.27 4.39 4.72
CA CYS A 118 15.04 3.36 4.02
C CYS A 118 16.48 3.77 3.67
N GLY A 119 16.88 5.01 3.95
CA GLY A 119 18.21 5.57 3.65
C GLY A 119 18.31 6.25 2.28
N ASN A 120 17.32 6.11 1.41
CA ASN A 120 17.27 6.76 0.10
C ASN A 120 16.62 8.15 0.19
N ARG A 121 16.67 8.94 -0.89
CA ARG A 121 16.01 10.24 -1.00
C ARG A 121 14.91 10.21 -2.05
N GLY A 122 13.86 11.01 -1.83
CA GLY A 122 12.81 11.23 -2.80
C GLY A 122 11.84 10.06 -2.98
N CYS A 123 11.82 9.11 -2.06
CA CYS A 123 10.93 7.95 -2.12
C CYS A 123 9.46 8.35 -2.25
N TYR A 124 8.71 7.58 -3.01
CA TYR A 124 7.28 7.79 -3.28
C TYR A 124 6.46 7.98 -1.99
N GLU A 125 6.71 7.20 -0.97
CA GLU A 125 6.06 7.28 0.33
C GLU A 125 6.13 8.66 0.97
N LYS A 126 7.26 9.37 0.82
CA LYS A 126 7.48 10.70 1.40
C LYS A 126 6.54 11.78 0.85
N TYR A 127 5.92 11.51 -0.30
CA TYR A 127 5.04 12.47 -0.99
C TYR A 127 3.61 11.96 -1.18
N ALA A 128 3.40 10.65 -1.11
CA ALA A 128 2.14 10.01 -1.46
C ALA A 128 1.39 9.36 -0.27
N SER A 129 2.06 9.19 0.88
CA SER A 129 1.39 8.65 2.08
C SER A 129 0.40 9.64 2.70
N THR A 130 -0.51 9.13 3.54
CA THR A 130 -1.39 9.99 4.36
C THR A 130 -0.56 10.85 5.33
N THR A 131 0.57 10.33 5.83
CA THR A 131 1.52 11.13 6.63
C THR A 131 2.06 12.31 5.84
N ALA A 132 2.37 12.12 4.55
CA ALA A 132 2.81 13.22 3.69
C ALA A 132 1.72 14.30 3.56
N LEU A 133 0.46 13.91 3.30
CA LEU A 133 -0.67 14.85 3.26
C LEU A 133 -0.80 15.62 4.57
N VAL A 134 -0.76 14.93 5.70
CA VAL A 134 -0.85 15.56 7.03
C VAL A 134 0.29 16.56 7.25
N ASN A 135 1.52 16.20 6.87
CA ASN A 135 2.68 17.12 7.00
C ASN A 135 2.55 18.34 6.08
N MET A 136 2.08 18.18 4.84
CA MET A 136 1.81 19.33 3.95
C MET A 136 0.85 20.36 4.57
N VAL A 137 -0.13 19.89 5.34
CA VAL A 137 -1.06 20.78 6.06
C VAL A 137 -0.42 21.33 7.33
N ARG A 138 0.28 20.52 8.11
CA ARG A 138 0.96 20.94 9.36
C ARG A 138 2.02 22.02 9.13
N ASP A 139 2.81 21.89 8.06
CA ASP A 139 3.85 22.85 7.70
C ASP A 139 3.28 24.24 7.36
N ARG A 140 1.97 24.32 7.08
CA ARG A 140 1.23 25.53 6.75
C ARG A 140 0.00 25.70 7.65
N ALA A 141 0.04 25.17 8.88
CA ALA A 141 -1.13 25.12 9.76
C ALA A 141 -1.70 26.52 10.07
N ASP A 142 -0.84 27.50 10.33
CA ASP A 142 -1.24 28.88 10.61
C ASP A 142 -2.03 29.54 9.45
N GLU A 143 -1.76 29.12 8.21
CA GLU A 143 -2.45 29.58 7.01
C GLU A 143 -3.72 28.77 6.73
N LEU A 144 -3.63 27.45 6.81
CA LEU A 144 -4.66 26.51 6.32
C LEU A 144 -5.73 26.21 7.39
N VAL A 145 -5.32 26.09 8.63
CA VAL A 145 -6.19 25.66 9.75
C VAL A 145 -5.82 26.38 11.06
N PRO A 146 -5.83 27.73 11.10
CA PRO A 146 -5.35 28.51 12.24
C PRO A 146 -6.12 28.27 13.54
N ASP A 147 -7.27 27.64 13.46
CA ASP A 147 -8.15 27.27 14.56
C ASP A 147 -7.84 25.89 15.16
N ILE A 148 -6.84 25.17 14.61
CA ILE A 148 -6.51 23.79 15.01
C ILE A 148 -5.03 23.67 15.37
N SER A 149 -4.75 23.08 16.55
CA SER A 149 -3.38 22.73 16.92
C SER A 149 -2.80 21.69 15.96
N ALA A 150 -1.54 21.86 15.57
CA ALA A 150 -0.84 20.98 14.63
C ALA A 150 -0.92 19.48 15.02
N ASP A 151 -0.94 19.18 16.32
CA ASP A 151 -1.03 17.82 16.85
C ASP A 151 -2.39 17.14 16.57
N HIS A 152 -3.44 17.93 16.34
CA HIS A 152 -4.78 17.45 16.05
C HIS A 152 -5.08 17.35 14.55
N ILE A 153 -4.12 17.71 13.69
CA ILE A 153 -4.28 17.59 12.24
C ILE A 153 -4.03 16.12 11.84
N ASP A 154 -5.05 15.50 11.27
CA ASP A 154 -5.00 14.17 10.70
C ASP A 154 -5.73 14.10 9.34
N GLY A 155 -5.65 12.95 8.68
CA GLY A 155 -6.29 12.77 7.37
C GLY A 155 -7.81 12.89 7.41
N GLN A 156 -8.46 12.48 8.49
CA GLN A 156 -9.91 12.56 8.65
C GLN A 156 -10.38 14.01 8.77
N LEU A 157 -9.69 14.81 9.55
CA LEU A 157 -9.94 16.25 9.66
C LEU A 157 -9.84 16.93 8.29
N ILE A 158 -8.76 16.66 7.55
CA ILE A 158 -8.52 17.27 6.25
C ILE A 158 -9.68 16.95 5.29
N PHE A 159 -10.04 15.68 5.14
CA PHE A 159 -11.14 15.30 4.25
C PHE A 159 -12.51 15.81 4.72
N ASN A 160 -12.76 15.87 6.02
CA ASN A 160 -13.98 16.45 6.56
C ASN A 160 -14.09 17.95 6.21
N ARG A 161 -13.02 18.73 6.37
CA ARG A 161 -12.99 20.14 5.98
C ARG A 161 -13.19 20.35 4.46
N VAL A 162 -12.52 19.51 3.65
CA VAL A 162 -12.70 19.51 2.18
C VAL A 162 -14.13 19.21 1.78
N SER A 163 -14.79 18.28 2.45
CA SER A 163 -16.21 17.94 2.20
C SER A 163 -17.15 19.08 2.56
N GLN A 164 -16.78 19.92 3.55
CA GLN A 164 -17.51 21.12 3.96
C GLN A 164 -17.22 22.35 3.08
N GLY A 165 -16.38 22.19 2.03
CA GLY A 165 -16.13 23.24 1.05
C GLY A 165 -14.85 24.05 1.26
N ASP A 166 -13.93 23.61 2.13
CA ASP A 166 -12.63 24.25 2.30
C ASP A 166 -11.80 24.15 1.01
N THR A 167 -11.65 25.27 0.31
CA THR A 167 -10.96 25.34 -0.98
C THR A 167 -9.44 25.31 -0.84
N ALA A 168 -8.90 25.82 0.26
CA ALA A 168 -7.46 25.83 0.52
C ALA A 168 -6.95 24.41 0.77
N LEU A 169 -7.61 23.66 1.67
CA LEU A 169 -7.29 22.25 1.91
C LEU A 169 -7.57 21.39 0.67
N ARG A 170 -8.60 21.69 -0.13
CA ARG A 170 -8.86 21.00 -1.40
C ARG A 170 -7.67 21.15 -2.37
N SER A 171 -7.03 22.32 -2.41
CA SER A 171 -5.82 22.54 -3.22
C SER A 171 -4.67 21.65 -2.75
N VAL A 172 -4.45 21.55 -1.43
CA VAL A 172 -3.41 20.67 -0.86
C VAL A 172 -3.69 19.19 -1.19
N VAL A 173 -4.94 18.75 -1.04
CA VAL A 173 -5.34 17.38 -1.42
C VAL A 173 -5.09 17.12 -2.91
N SER A 174 -5.36 18.09 -3.78
CA SER A 174 -5.10 17.97 -5.22
C SER A 174 -3.61 17.85 -5.54
N GLU A 175 -2.75 18.59 -4.85
CA GLU A 175 -1.29 18.48 -4.98
C GLU A 175 -0.80 17.10 -4.50
N TRP A 176 -1.32 16.62 -3.38
CA TRP A 176 -1.02 15.28 -2.87
C TRP A 176 -1.47 14.18 -3.84
N ILE A 177 -2.67 14.27 -4.43
CA ILE A 177 -3.15 13.35 -5.46
C ILE A 177 -2.20 13.33 -6.66
N THR A 178 -1.63 14.49 -7.04
CA THR A 178 -0.65 14.56 -8.13
C THR A 178 0.61 13.74 -7.81
N SER A 179 1.10 13.80 -6.57
CA SER A 179 2.24 12.99 -6.14
C SER A 179 1.92 11.48 -6.21
N ILE A 180 0.70 11.08 -5.81
CA ILE A 180 0.24 9.69 -5.93
C ILE A 180 0.18 9.28 -7.40
N THR A 181 -0.39 10.13 -8.25
CA THR A 181 -0.52 9.88 -9.69
C THR A 181 0.83 9.60 -10.34
N LEU A 182 1.85 10.40 -10.04
CA LEU A 182 3.19 10.21 -10.63
C LEU A 182 3.76 8.81 -10.36
N GLY A 183 3.64 8.32 -9.12
CA GLY A 183 4.09 6.98 -8.77
C GLY A 183 3.26 5.89 -9.47
N LEU A 184 1.93 6.01 -9.46
CA LEU A 184 1.04 5.03 -10.09
C LEU A 184 1.22 4.96 -11.61
N VAL A 185 1.39 6.10 -12.28
CA VAL A 185 1.69 6.15 -13.72
C VAL A 185 2.99 5.42 -14.04
N GLY A 186 4.04 5.61 -13.22
CA GLY A 186 5.28 4.84 -13.33
C GLY A 186 5.04 3.33 -13.24
N LEU A 187 4.27 2.89 -12.25
CA LEU A 187 3.94 1.47 -12.09
C LEU A 187 3.08 0.94 -13.25
N ILE A 188 2.11 1.72 -13.74
CA ILE A 188 1.30 1.35 -14.91
C ILE A 188 2.18 1.15 -16.15
N HIS A 189 3.13 2.06 -16.40
CA HIS A 189 4.02 1.94 -17.56
C HIS A 189 5.01 0.76 -17.45
N ILE A 190 5.38 0.35 -16.23
CA ILE A 190 6.30 -0.78 -16.01
C ILE A 190 5.58 -2.13 -16.09
N PHE A 191 4.42 -2.24 -15.45
CA PHE A 191 3.72 -3.53 -15.28
C PHE A 191 2.56 -3.73 -16.23
N ASN A 192 2.03 -2.68 -16.87
CA ASN A 192 0.86 -2.74 -17.75
C ASN A 192 -0.29 -3.57 -17.16
N PRO A 193 -0.77 -3.26 -15.95
CA PRO A 193 -1.74 -4.09 -15.24
C PRO A 193 -3.15 -3.97 -15.84
N GLN A 194 -3.99 -4.98 -15.63
CA GLN A 194 -5.43 -4.93 -15.86
C GLN A 194 -6.14 -4.05 -14.82
N LEU A 195 -5.64 -4.10 -13.58
CA LEU A 195 -6.24 -3.41 -12.43
C LEU A 195 -5.17 -2.71 -11.59
N VAL A 196 -5.40 -1.43 -11.31
CA VAL A 196 -4.75 -0.72 -10.20
C VAL A 196 -5.75 -0.70 -9.04
N LEU A 197 -5.35 -1.26 -7.90
CA LEU A 197 -6.16 -1.35 -6.70
C LEU A 197 -5.62 -0.42 -5.63
N ILE A 198 -6.45 0.49 -5.13
CA ILE A 198 -6.09 1.45 -4.10
C ILE A 198 -6.64 1.00 -2.76
N GLY A 199 -5.76 0.69 -1.83
CA GLY A 199 -6.09 0.32 -0.45
C GLY A 199 -5.73 1.39 0.57
N GLY A 200 -5.96 1.10 1.85
CA GLY A 200 -5.76 2.03 2.96
C GLY A 200 -6.99 2.87 3.27
N GLY A 201 -6.96 3.58 4.41
CA GLY A 201 -8.11 4.31 4.94
C GLY A 201 -8.68 5.37 3.99
N VAL A 202 -7.83 6.01 3.21
CA VAL A 202 -8.23 7.07 2.26
C VAL A 202 -8.99 6.53 1.05
N SER A 203 -8.89 5.24 0.74
CA SER A 203 -9.58 4.63 -0.40
C SER A 203 -11.11 4.63 -0.27
N GLN A 204 -11.63 4.94 0.91
CA GLN A 204 -13.06 5.12 1.16
C GLN A 204 -13.61 6.48 0.66
N GLN A 205 -12.73 7.41 0.30
CA GLN A 205 -13.08 8.75 -0.18
C GLN A 205 -13.28 8.75 -1.70
N GLU A 206 -14.40 8.19 -2.19
CA GLU A 206 -14.62 8.04 -3.64
C GLU A 206 -14.60 9.39 -4.35
N ASP A 207 -15.46 10.35 -3.94
CA ASP A 207 -15.63 11.61 -4.64
C ASP A 207 -14.44 12.59 -4.46
N LEU A 208 -13.82 12.57 -3.29
CA LEU A 208 -12.77 13.52 -2.92
C LEU A 208 -11.36 13.04 -3.27
N PHE A 209 -11.19 11.74 -3.47
CA PHE A 209 -9.89 11.14 -3.70
C PHE A 209 -9.87 10.20 -4.92
N ILE A 210 -10.64 9.13 -4.92
CA ILE A 210 -10.53 8.08 -5.94
C ILE A 210 -10.90 8.60 -7.34
N GLU A 211 -12.01 9.32 -7.46
CA GLU A 211 -12.44 9.84 -8.76
C GLU A 211 -11.49 10.93 -9.31
N PRO A 212 -11.01 11.92 -8.53
CA PRO A 212 -9.95 12.81 -8.96
C PRO A 212 -8.64 12.09 -9.33
N LEU A 213 -8.22 11.10 -8.55
CA LEU A 213 -7.05 10.29 -8.81
C LEU A 213 -7.17 9.53 -10.13
N ARG A 214 -8.31 8.87 -10.36
CA ARG A 214 -8.61 8.16 -11.61
C ARG A 214 -8.49 9.08 -12.83
N LYS A 215 -9.09 10.27 -12.77
CA LYS A 215 -9.00 11.27 -13.85
C LYS A 215 -7.55 11.69 -14.12
N GLN A 216 -6.78 11.95 -13.09
CA GLN A 216 -5.37 12.33 -13.26
C GLN A 216 -4.55 11.18 -13.85
N ILE A 217 -4.70 9.95 -13.37
CA ILE A 217 -3.98 8.79 -13.91
C ILE A 217 -4.23 8.68 -15.42
N PHE A 218 -5.48 8.71 -15.87
CA PHE A 218 -5.78 8.63 -17.31
C PHE A 218 -5.22 9.80 -18.11
N SER A 219 -5.08 10.99 -17.53
CA SER A 219 -4.51 12.15 -18.22
C SER A 219 -2.97 12.11 -18.33
N TYR A 220 -2.30 11.41 -17.43
CA TYR A 220 -0.84 11.29 -17.40
C TYR A 220 -0.32 10.00 -18.03
N THR A 221 -1.18 9.00 -18.20
CA THR A 221 -0.81 7.70 -18.76
C THR A 221 -0.82 7.74 -20.28
N MET A 222 0.17 7.12 -20.91
CA MET A 222 0.23 6.98 -22.37
C MET A 222 -1.05 6.25 -22.88
N PRO A 223 -1.69 6.73 -23.97
CA PRO A 223 -2.99 6.22 -24.41
C PRO A 223 -3.07 4.70 -24.61
N GLY A 224 -1.99 4.06 -25.02
CA GLY A 224 -1.93 2.62 -25.21
C GLY A 224 -2.13 1.81 -23.92
N PHE A 225 -1.74 2.37 -22.77
CA PHE A 225 -1.91 1.75 -21.46
C PHE A 225 -3.28 2.01 -20.82
N CYS A 226 -4.01 3.01 -21.33
CA CYS A 226 -5.35 3.33 -20.82
C CYS A 226 -6.41 2.34 -21.28
N LYS A 227 -6.14 1.60 -22.38
CA LYS A 227 -7.09 0.62 -22.91
C LYS A 227 -7.25 -0.52 -21.91
N ASP A 228 -8.49 -0.77 -21.50
CA ASP A 228 -8.89 -1.83 -20.58
C ASP A 228 -8.30 -1.70 -19.15
N LEU A 229 -7.56 -0.60 -18.83
CA LEU A 229 -7.09 -0.32 -17.48
C LEU A 229 -8.24 0.04 -16.55
N ILE A 230 -8.32 -0.64 -15.44
CA ILE A 230 -9.34 -0.42 -14.40
C ILE A 230 -8.64 0.11 -13.13
N ILE A 231 -9.28 1.08 -12.46
CA ILE A 231 -8.80 1.62 -11.19
C ILE A 231 -9.95 1.52 -10.18
N LYS A 232 -9.73 0.81 -9.08
CA LYS A 232 -10.75 0.53 -8.05
C LYS A 232 -10.19 0.72 -6.64
N SER A 233 -11.09 0.96 -5.69
CA SER A 233 -10.81 0.86 -4.26
C SER A 233 -10.82 -0.60 -3.81
N ALA A 234 -9.94 -0.95 -2.84
CA ALA A 234 -9.96 -2.21 -2.13
C ALA A 234 -11.25 -2.36 -1.31
N GLN A 235 -11.74 -3.59 -1.16
CA GLN A 235 -13.05 -3.87 -0.53
C GLN A 235 -12.97 -4.52 0.85
N LEU A 236 -11.90 -5.25 1.14
CA LEU A 236 -11.80 -6.09 2.34
C LEU A 236 -11.31 -5.32 3.59
N GLY A 237 -10.80 -4.09 3.41
CA GLY A 237 -10.29 -3.28 4.51
C GLY A 237 -9.22 -4.02 5.32
N ASN A 238 -9.31 -3.95 6.65
CA ASN A 238 -8.35 -4.59 7.55
C ASN A 238 -8.37 -6.13 7.51
N ASN A 239 -9.40 -6.75 6.93
CA ASN A 239 -9.46 -8.20 6.78
C ASN A 239 -8.63 -8.71 5.60
N ALA A 240 -8.22 -7.85 4.68
CA ALA A 240 -7.49 -8.24 3.48
C ALA A 240 -6.22 -9.03 3.79
N GLY A 241 -5.40 -8.53 4.72
CA GLY A 241 -4.16 -9.19 5.16
C GLY A 241 -4.37 -10.58 5.75
N LEU A 242 -5.39 -10.74 6.61
CA LEU A 242 -5.71 -12.04 7.22
C LEU A 242 -6.17 -13.05 6.17
N LEU A 243 -7.08 -12.64 5.28
CA LEU A 243 -7.58 -13.49 4.21
C LEU A 243 -6.47 -13.87 3.23
N GLY A 244 -5.61 -12.92 2.89
CA GLY A 244 -4.47 -13.15 2.00
C GLY A 244 -3.43 -14.10 2.59
N ALA A 245 -3.14 -14.02 3.87
CA ALA A 245 -2.24 -14.97 4.53
C ALA A 245 -2.77 -16.41 4.44
N VAL A 246 -4.09 -16.59 4.57
CA VAL A 246 -4.75 -17.90 4.38
C VAL A 246 -4.69 -18.32 2.91
N ALA A 247 -4.96 -17.39 1.98
CA ALA A 247 -4.92 -17.68 0.54
C ALA A 247 -3.53 -18.14 0.10
N TYR A 248 -2.49 -17.49 0.61
CA TYR A 248 -1.10 -17.85 0.34
C TYR A 248 -0.74 -19.22 0.90
N LEU A 249 -1.08 -19.50 2.18
CA LEU A 249 -0.85 -20.82 2.80
C LEU A 249 -1.51 -21.95 2.02
N LYS A 250 -2.71 -21.71 1.47
CA LYS A 250 -3.46 -22.69 0.67
C LYS A 250 -3.01 -22.79 -0.77
N ASN A 251 -2.04 -21.98 -1.18
CA ASN A 251 -1.52 -21.93 -2.56
C ASN A 251 -2.64 -21.75 -3.59
N LEU A 252 -3.53 -20.76 -3.36
CA LEU A 252 -4.72 -20.53 -4.20
C LEU A 252 -4.43 -19.75 -5.49
N PHE A 253 -3.16 -19.36 -5.77
CA PHE A 253 -2.72 -18.58 -6.92
C PHE A 253 -1.42 -19.13 -7.50
#